data_3536b35351f15f380aa6f3bd13def883
#
_entry.id   3536b35351f15f380aa6f3bd13def883
#
_cell.length_a   1.000
_cell.length_b   1.000
_cell.length_c   1.000
_cell.angle_alpha   90.00
_cell.angle_beta   90.00
_cell.angle_gamma   90.00
#
_symmetry.space_group_name_H-M   'P 1'
#
loop_
_entity.id
_entity.type
_entity.pdbx_description
1 polymer ?
#
loop_
_entity_poly.entity_id
_entity_poly.type
_entity_poly.pdbx_seq_one_letter_code
_entity_poly.pdbx_strand_id
1 'polypeptide(L)'
;MSKAGTQILTLEGLRFDANLGILDHEKSSPQPIQVDAELNLGTQPLLPSDDDIMHVLDYRKVRRIIIEECTAVHVNLLESLIGKLAHRLMQLPGVLGVRVRIVKLEIFDDCEVAIRVETGQW
;
A
#
# COMPACT_ATOMS: atom_id res chain seq x y z
N MET A 1 -27.44 -9.60 18.34
CA MET A 1 -27.18 -9.12 16.97
C MET A 1 -25.99 -8.18 17.00
N SER A 2 -25.02 -8.40 16.15
CA SER A 2 -23.85 -7.55 16.12
C SER A 2 -24.14 -6.22 15.42
N LYS A 3 -23.73 -5.11 16.05
CA LYS A 3 -23.78 -3.77 15.46
C LYS A 3 -22.39 -3.30 15.00
N ALA A 4 -21.45 -4.23 14.93
CA ALA A 4 -20.08 -3.98 14.52
C ALA A 4 -19.63 -5.08 13.57
N GLY A 5 -18.60 -4.78 12.79
CA GLY A 5 -17.99 -5.72 11.87
C GLY A 5 -16.54 -5.36 11.60
N THR A 6 -15.81 -6.31 11.03
CA THR A 6 -14.45 -6.06 10.59
C THR A 6 -14.45 -5.17 9.36
N GLN A 7 -13.71 -4.08 9.40
CA GLN A 7 -13.54 -3.18 8.26
C GLN A 7 -12.15 -3.29 7.67
N ILE A 8 -12.10 -3.40 6.36
CA ILE A 8 -10.86 -3.44 5.59
C ILE A 8 -10.93 -2.30 4.57
N LEU A 9 -9.97 -1.38 4.66
CA LEU A 9 -9.81 -0.31 3.70
C LEU A 9 -8.91 -0.79 2.59
N THR A 10 -9.34 -0.66 1.34
CA THR A 10 -8.59 -1.11 0.19
C THR A 10 -8.36 0.03 -0.79
N LEU A 11 -7.10 0.20 -1.22
CA LEU A 11 -6.74 1.02 -2.38
C LEU A 11 -6.32 0.06 -3.49
N GLU A 12 -7.01 0.12 -4.63
CA GLU A 12 -6.77 -0.79 -5.75
C GLU A 12 -6.34 -0.03 -6.99
N GLY A 13 -5.35 -0.58 -7.69
CA GLY A 13 -4.95 -0.09 -8.99
C GLY A 13 -4.25 1.26 -8.99
N LEU A 14 -3.60 1.64 -7.89
CA LEU A 14 -2.83 2.89 -7.84
C LEU A 14 -1.59 2.77 -8.70
N ARG A 15 -1.52 3.56 -9.77
CA ARG A 15 -0.41 3.52 -10.74
C ARG A 15 0.35 4.82 -10.73
N PHE A 16 1.67 4.71 -10.71
CA PHE A 16 2.59 5.84 -10.75
C PHE A 16 4.01 5.33 -11.04
N ASP A 17 4.94 6.26 -11.28
CA ASP A 17 6.33 5.94 -11.51
C ASP A 17 7.10 5.91 -10.19
N ALA A 18 7.86 4.84 -9.96
CA ALA A 18 8.67 4.67 -8.75
C ALA A 18 10.17 4.62 -9.11
N ASN A 19 11.01 5.00 -8.16
CA ASN A 19 12.46 4.93 -8.28
C ASN A 19 12.93 3.56 -7.78
N LEU A 20 12.94 2.57 -8.67
CA LEU A 20 13.09 1.17 -8.32
C LEU A 20 13.88 0.40 -9.38
N GLY A 21 14.80 -0.48 -8.93
CA GLY A 21 15.43 -1.49 -9.75
C GLY A 21 16.95 -1.49 -9.68
N ILE A 22 17.55 -2.62 -10.06
CA ILE A 22 19.00 -2.82 -10.08
C ILE A 22 19.62 -2.69 -11.48
N LEU A 23 18.80 -2.76 -12.54
CA LEU A 23 19.29 -2.64 -13.91
C LEU A 23 19.69 -1.20 -14.22
N ASP A 24 20.63 -1.00 -15.11
CA ASP A 24 21.16 0.34 -15.42
C ASP A 24 20.06 1.29 -15.89
N HIS A 25 19.16 0.83 -16.75
CA HIS A 25 18.07 1.66 -17.24
C HIS A 25 17.03 1.98 -16.13
N GLU A 26 16.89 1.11 -15.14
CA GLU A 26 16.01 1.35 -13.98
C GLU A 26 16.59 2.39 -13.03
N LYS A 27 17.92 2.47 -12.93
CA LYS A 27 18.59 3.46 -12.10
C LYS A 27 18.57 4.86 -12.69
N SER A 28 18.42 4.97 -14.00
CA SER A 28 18.46 6.25 -14.71
C SER A 28 17.09 6.87 -14.96
N SER A 29 16.01 6.11 -14.78
CA SER A 29 14.64 6.63 -14.97
C SER A 29 13.64 5.90 -14.08
N PRO A 30 12.56 6.60 -13.68
CA PRO A 30 11.49 5.98 -12.91
C PRO A 30 10.82 4.83 -13.68
N GLN A 31 10.30 3.86 -12.93
CA GLN A 31 9.63 2.68 -13.47
C GLN A 31 8.15 2.70 -13.13
N PRO A 32 7.26 2.41 -14.08
CA PRO A 32 5.83 2.34 -13.78
C PRO A 32 5.52 1.11 -12.92
N ILE A 33 4.79 1.37 -11.84
CA ILE A 33 4.33 0.34 -10.93
C ILE A 33 2.84 0.49 -10.66
N GLN A 34 2.23 -0.60 -10.17
CA GLN A 34 0.89 -0.57 -9.59
C GLN A 34 0.97 -1.06 -8.16
N VAL A 35 0.29 -0.36 -7.27
CA VAL A 35 0.20 -0.75 -5.87
C VAL A 35 -1.25 -1.00 -5.51
N ASP A 36 -1.49 -2.15 -4.88
CA ASP A 36 -2.75 -2.50 -4.26
C ASP A 36 -2.48 -2.72 -2.76
N ALA A 37 -3.30 -2.14 -1.91
CA ALA A 37 -3.12 -2.23 -0.47
C ALA A 37 -4.44 -2.48 0.23
N GLU A 38 -4.42 -3.39 1.19
CA GLU A 38 -5.53 -3.66 2.10
C GLU A 38 -5.07 -3.40 3.53
N LEU A 39 -5.84 -2.63 4.28
CA LEU A 39 -5.57 -2.29 5.67
C LEU A 39 -6.71 -2.82 6.54
N ASN A 40 -6.39 -3.73 7.45
CA ASN A 40 -7.34 -4.23 8.42
C ASN A 40 -7.52 -3.21 9.54
N LEU A 41 -8.69 -2.61 9.61
CA LEU A 41 -9.03 -1.59 10.63
C LEU A 41 -9.69 -2.21 11.87
N GLY A 42 -9.86 -3.54 11.87
CA GLY A 42 -10.45 -4.27 12.97
C GLY A 42 -11.96 -4.09 13.07
N THR A 43 -12.47 -4.37 14.25
CA THR A 43 -13.92 -4.27 14.52
C THR A 43 -14.30 -2.80 14.68
N GLN A 44 -15.26 -2.37 13.86
CA GLN A 44 -15.77 -1.01 13.84
C GLN A 44 -17.30 -1.05 13.92
N PRO A 45 -17.94 0.01 14.45
CA PRO A 45 -19.39 0.13 14.35
C PRO A 45 -19.86 0.11 12.90
N LEU A 46 -20.92 -0.64 12.61
CA LEU A 46 -21.52 -0.64 11.26
C LEU A 46 -22.12 0.74 10.92
N LEU A 47 -22.69 1.38 11.94
CA LEU A 47 -23.25 2.74 11.82
C LEU A 47 -22.47 3.64 12.77
N PRO A 48 -21.55 4.47 12.26
CA PRO A 48 -20.84 5.42 13.11
C PRO A 48 -21.81 6.45 13.70
N SER A 49 -21.46 6.98 14.87
CA SER A 49 -22.31 7.95 15.58
C SER A 49 -22.34 9.32 14.90
N ASP A 50 -21.34 9.60 14.07
CA ASP A 50 -21.26 10.81 13.27
C ASP A 50 -20.64 10.48 11.90
N ASP A 51 -20.67 11.43 11.00
CA ASP A 51 -20.16 11.31 9.64
C ASP A 51 -18.97 12.25 9.47
N ASP A 52 -17.98 12.10 10.36
CA ASP A 52 -16.85 13.02 10.46
C ASP A 52 -15.54 12.31 10.08
N ILE A 53 -14.85 12.85 9.08
CA ILE A 53 -13.55 12.36 8.61
C ILE A 53 -12.50 12.33 9.72
N MET A 54 -12.62 13.17 10.75
CA MET A 54 -11.69 13.21 11.87
C MET A 54 -11.71 11.95 12.72
N HIS A 55 -12.77 11.14 12.62
CA HIS A 55 -12.94 9.93 13.44
C HIS A 55 -12.63 8.64 12.68
N VAL A 56 -12.15 8.73 11.45
CA VAL A 56 -11.80 7.57 10.62
C VAL A 56 -10.41 7.76 10.01
N LEU A 57 -9.83 6.66 9.52
CA LEU A 57 -8.60 6.75 8.74
C LEU A 57 -8.90 7.37 7.38
N ASP A 58 -8.25 8.49 7.09
CA ASP A 58 -8.41 9.19 5.82
C ASP A 58 -7.61 8.46 4.74
N TYR A 59 -8.30 7.89 3.75
CA TYR A 59 -7.65 7.16 2.65
C TYR A 59 -6.74 8.04 1.78
N ARG A 60 -6.93 9.36 1.79
CA ARG A 60 -6.02 10.28 1.09
C ARG A 60 -4.63 10.25 1.72
N LYS A 61 -4.56 10.07 3.03
CA LYS A 61 -3.30 9.91 3.77
C LYS A 61 -2.62 8.60 3.39
N VAL A 62 -3.38 7.52 3.26
CA VAL A 62 -2.85 6.21 2.84
C VAL A 62 -2.27 6.31 1.42
N ARG A 63 -3.01 6.91 0.49
CA ARG A 63 -2.54 7.12 -0.87
C ARG A 63 -1.23 7.91 -0.91
N ARG A 64 -1.16 9.01 -0.15
CA ARG A 64 0.02 9.86 -0.08
C ARG A 64 1.24 9.09 0.46
N ILE A 65 1.06 8.30 1.51
CA ILE A 65 2.12 7.48 2.09
C ILE A 65 2.68 6.50 1.07
N ILE A 66 1.80 5.83 0.32
CA ILE A 66 2.22 4.87 -0.71
C ILE A 66 3.10 5.57 -1.75
N ILE A 67 2.64 6.70 -2.27
CA ILE A 67 3.39 7.45 -3.29
C ILE A 67 4.71 7.97 -2.73
N GLU A 68 4.70 8.56 -1.54
CA GLU A 68 5.91 9.08 -0.90
C GLU A 68 6.96 7.98 -0.71
N GLU A 69 6.56 6.84 -0.16
CA GLU A 69 7.50 5.76 0.14
C GLU A 69 8.14 5.18 -1.13
N CYS A 70 7.38 5.13 -2.22
CA CYS A 70 7.85 4.56 -3.48
C CYS A 70 8.62 5.57 -4.35
N THR A 71 8.61 6.86 -4.02
CA THR A 71 9.22 7.90 -4.84
C THR A 71 10.33 8.70 -4.14
N ALA A 72 10.45 8.60 -2.81
CA ALA A 72 11.34 9.45 -2.02
C ALA A 72 12.82 9.20 -2.34
N VAL A 73 13.24 7.93 -2.43
CA VAL A 73 14.62 7.54 -2.72
C VAL A 73 14.60 6.34 -3.66
N HIS A 74 15.71 6.15 -4.40
CA HIS A 74 15.87 4.95 -5.21
C HIS A 74 16.01 3.72 -4.32
N VAL A 75 15.27 2.64 -4.63
CA VAL A 75 15.36 1.35 -3.96
C VAL A 75 15.74 0.28 -4.98
N ASN A 76 16.73 -0.55 -4.67
CA ASN A 76 17.22 -1.55 -5.60
C ASN A 76 16.25 -2.73 -5.78
N LEU A 77 15.69 -3.22 -4.67
CA LEU A 77 14.90 -4.45 -4.68
C LEU A 77 13.44 -4.16 -4.40
N LEU A 78 12.58 -4.83 -5.16
CA LEU A 78 11.14 -4.80 -4.96
C LEU A 78 10.76 -5.27 -3.54
N GLU A 79 11.46 -6.29 -3.03
CA GLU A 79 11.30 -6.81 -1.68
C GLU A 79 11.57 -5.75 -0.61
N SER A 80 12.59 -4.95 -0.80
CA SER A 80 12.93 -3.86 0.12
C SER A 80 11.87 -2.77 0.11
N LEU A 81 11.38 -2.41 -1.07
CA LEU A 81 10.36 -1.38 -1.21
C LEU A 81 9.06 -1.79 -0.54
N ILE A 82 8.57 -3.01 -0.80
CA ILE A 82 7.31 -3.48 -0.23
C ILE A 82 7.41 -3.65 1.29
N GLY A 83 8.56 -4.08 1.80
CA GLY A 83 8.80 -4.20 3.23
C GLY A 83 8.74 -2.85 3.94
N LYS A 84 9.38 -1.83 3.38
CA LYS A 84 9.34 -0.46 3.90
C LYS A 84 7.92 0.11 3.88
N LEU A 85 7.22 -0.11 2.77
CA LEU A 85 5.84 0.37 2.63
C LEU A 85 4.91 -0.29 3.64
N ALA A 86 4.96 -1.62 3.75
CA ALA A 86 4.13 -2.36 4.71
C ALA A 86 4.42 -1.92 6.14
N HIS A 87 5.69 -1.76 6.49
CA HIS A 87 6.09 -1.30 7.82
C HIS A 87 5.50 0.07 8.13
N ARG A 88 5.59 1.01 7.18
CA ARG A 88 5.06 2.36 7.38
C ARG A 88 3.53 2.37 7.51
N LEU A 89 2.84 1.58 6.70
CA LEU A 89 1.37 1.48 6.78
C LEU A 89 0.91 0.86 8.11
N MET A 90 1.66 -0.11 8.65
CA MET A 90 1.36 -0.70 9.97
C MET A 90 1.45 0.30 11.11
N GLN A 91 2.18 1.40 10.95
CA GLN A 91 2.33 2.43 11.97
C GLN A 91 1.17 3.42 12.03
N LEU A 92 0.27 3.38 11.06
CA LEU A 92 -0.92 4.23 11.09
C LEU A 92 -1.82 3.83 12.24
N PRO A 93 -2.35 4.81 13.01
CA PRO A 93 -3.25 4.50 14.12
C PRO A 93 -4.46 3.70 13.67
N GLY A 94 -4.78 2.63 14.39
CA GLY A 94 -5.93 1.79 14.13
C GLY A 94 -5.72 0.70 13.09
N VAL A 95 -4.56 0.64 12.44
CA VAL A 95 -4.24 -0.40 11.46
C VAL A 95 -3.70 -1.63 12.20
N LEU A 96 -4.41 -2.75 12.07
CA LEU A 96 -4.05 -4.02 12.72
C LEU A 96 -3.28 -4.95 11.80
N GLY A 97 -3.49 -4.85 10.52
CA GLY A 97 -2.81 -5.68 9.52
C GLY A 97 -2.76 -4.99 8.17
N VAL A 98 -1.80 -5.39 7.37
CA VAL A 98 -1.56 -4.82 6.04
C VAL A 98 -1.27 -5.95 5.06
N ARG A 99 -1.93 -5.89 3.90
CA ARG A 99 -1.61 -6.69 2.71
C ARG A 99 -1.27 -5.72 1.60
N VAL A 100 -0.10 -5.86 1.00
CA VAL A 100 0.35 -5.00 -0.08
C VAL A 100 0.81 -5.85 -1.25
N ARG A 101 0.48 -5.42 -2.47
CA ARG A 101 0.98 -6.01 -3.70
C ARG A 101 1.56 -4.89 -4.55
N ILE A 102 2.79 -5.07 -5.02
CA ILE A 102 3.44 -4.13 -5.96
C ILE A 102 3.76 -4.88 -7.24
N VAL A 103 3.35 -4.31 -8.37
CA VAL A 103 3.57 -4.86 -9.71
C VAL A 103 4.49 -3.93 -10.47
N LYS A 104 5.54 -4.48 -11.06
CA LYS A 104 6.37 -3.81 -12.08
C LYS A 104 5.69 -4.02 -13.43
N LEU A 105 5.16 -2.96 -14.02
CA LEU A 105 4.28 -3.06 -15.18
C LEU A 105 5.03 -3.26 -16.51
N GLU A 106 6.28 -2.80 -16.61
CA GLU A 106 7.01 -2.75 -17.87
C GLU A 106 8.40 -3.39 -17.82
N ILE A 107 8.64 -4.31 -16.88
CA ILE A 107 9.96 -4.94 -16.76
C ILE A 107 10.23 -5.91 -17.93
N PHE A 108 9.21 -6.59 -18.42
CA PHE A 108 9.29 -7.52 -19.54
C PHE A 108 8.13 -7.28 -20.51
N ASP A 109 8.35 -7.65 -21.79
CA ASP A 109 7.31 -7.54 -22.80
C ASP A 109 6.24 -8.65 -22.69
N ASP A 110 6.62 -9.78 -22.09
CA ASP A 110 5.79 -10.98 -22.04
C ASP A 110 5.19 -11.29 -20.67
N CYS A 111 5.55 -10.54 -19.63
CA CYS A 111 4.95 -10.71 -18.31
C CYS A 111 5.16 -9.50 -17.42
N GLU A 112 4.36 -9.42 -16.37
CA GLU A 112 4.58 -8.50 -15.25
C GLU A 112 5.19 -9.26 -14.09
N VAL A 113 5.91 -8.55 -13.22
CA VAL A 113 6.49 -9.12 -12.01
C VAL A 113 5.86 -8.43 -10.81
N ALA A 114 5.39 -9.21 -9.86
CA ALA A 114 4.74 -8.70 -8.66
C ALA A 114 5.27 -9.39 -7.41
N ILE A 115 5.19 -8.67 -6.30
CA ILE A 115 5.43 -9.23 -4.97
C ILE A 115 4.26 -8.87 -4.07
N ARG A 116 3.94 -9.75 -3.14
CA ARG A 116 2.92 -9.52 -2.10
C ARG A 116 3.52 -9.75 -0.75
N VAL A 117 3.08 -8.95 0.22
CA VAL A 117 3.40 -9.14 1.63
C VAL A 117 2.14 -9.02 2.47
N GLU A 118 2.07 -9.85 3.49
CA GLU A 118 1.00 -9.78 4.49
C GLU A 118 1.63 -9.76 5.86
N THR A 119 1.20 -8.85 6.71
CA THR A 119 1.70 -8.72 8.07
C THR A 119 0.59 -8.26 9.00
N GLY A 120 0.77 -8.51 10.31
CA GLY A 120 -0.20 -8.13 11.31
C GLY A 120 -1.33 -9.13 11.45
N GLN A 121 -2.50 -8.64 11.87
CA GLN A 121 -3.68 -9.45 12.18
C GLN A 121 -4.67 -9.44 11.02
N TRP A 122 -5.18 -10.63 10.71
CA TRP A 122 -6.15 -10.83 9.63
C TRP A 122 -7.26 -11.81 9.98
#